data_53b812d5bdf8ce5162dc19de142f9735
#
_entry.id   53b812d5bdf8ce5162dc19de142f9735
#
_cell.length_a   1.000
_cell.length_b   1.000
_cell.length_c   1.000
_cell.angle_alpha   90.00
_cell.angle_beta   90.00
_cell.angle_gamma   90.00
#
_symmetry.space_group_name_H-M   'P 1'
#
loop_
_entity.id
_entity.type
_entity.pdbx_description
1 polymer ?
#
loop_
_entity_poly.entity_id
_entity_poly.type
_entity_poly.pdbx_seq_one_letter_code
_entity_poly.pdbx_strand_id
1 'polypeptide(L)'
;ICALVNEIQQIKNKEKVNTFSIGLENSPDILFAEKVALHLGTNHTSFIVTEREMLDAIEPTIKQIESYDTTTVRASVPMYLLSKKIRKNTDVRVILSGEGADELSGSYLYFHKAPSPEEFQKECIRLIQDVQHFDVLRGDKTTAGNGLEIRVPFFDKRFVNEYMSIDPQLKVVRNGFEKYLLRKAFE
;
A
#
# COMPACT_ATOMS: atom_id res chain seq x y z
N ILE A 1 -1.13 -4.23 8.58
CA ILE A 1 -2.57 -4.30 8.32
C ILE A 1 -3.03 -5.75 8.34
N CYS A 2 -2.54 -6.61 7.43
CA CYS A 2 -3.00 -8.01 7.32
C CYS A 2 -2.90 -8.78 8.64
N ALA A 3 -1.81 -8.61 9.40
CA ALA A 3 -1.63 -9.27 10.69
C ALA A 3 -2.74 -8.88 11.69
N LEU A 4 -2.98 -7.58 11.88
CA LEU A 4 -4.01 -7.07 12.78
C LEU A 4 -5.42 -7.49 12.36
N VAL A 5 -5.72 -7.43 11.07
CA VAL A 5 -7.04 -7.85 10.56
C VAL A 5 -7.23 -9.34 10.79
N ASN A 6 -6.20 -10.15 10.54
CA ASN A 6 -6.26 -11.59 10.76
C ASN A 6 -6.46 -11.94 12.22
N GLU A 7 -5.75 -11.27 13.14
CA GLU A 7 -5.93 -11.43 14.58
C GLU A 7 -7.37 -11.09 15.02
N ILE A 8 -7.91 -9.94 14.56
CA ILE A 8 -9.30 -9.55 14.84
C ILE A 8 -10.30 -10.58 14.32
N GLN A 9 -10.07 -11.13 13.13
CA GLN A 9 -10.95 -12.15 12.55
C GLN A 9 -10.90 -13.46 13.36
N GLN A 10 -9.71 -13.87 13.81
CA GLN A 10 -9.54 -15.05 14.67
C GLN A 10 -10.27 -14.87 16.01
N ILE A 11 -10.09 -13.71 16.69
CA ILE A 11 -10.78 -13.40 17.94
C ILE A 11 -12.31 -13.46 17.78
N LYS A 12 -12.82 -13.04 16.61
CA LYS A 12 -14.25 -13.02 16.31
C LYS A 12 -14.76 -14.35 15.73
N ASN A 13 -13.95 -15.40 15.64
CA ASN A 13 -14.26 -16.68 15.00
C ASN A 13 -14.85 -16.52 13.58
N LYS A 14 -14.29 -15.60 12.80
CA LYS A 14 -14.72 -15.35 11.42
C LYS A 14 -13.82 -16.10 10.43
N GLU A 15 -14.24 -16.09 9.16
CA GLU A 15 -13.48 -16.68 8.06
C GLU A 15 -12.11 -16.04 7.92
N LYS A 16 -11.18 -16.81 7.32
CA LYS A 16 -9.83 -16.32 7.01
C LYS A 16 -9.88 -15.07 6.14
N VAL A 17 -8.94 -14.16 6.39
CA VAL A 17 -8.79 -12.95 5.57
C VAL A 17 -8.37 -13.32 4.16
N ASN A 18 -9.05 -12.79 3.15
CA ASN A 18 -8.62 -12.87 1.78
C ASN A 18 -7.54 -11.81 1.54
N THR A 19 -6.41 -12.23 0.97
CA THR A 19 -5.30 -11.33 0.59
C THR A 19 -4.94 -11.54 -0.87
N PHE A 20 -4.47 -10.48 -1.52
CA PHE A 20 -4.23 -10.50 -2.96
C PHE A 20 -2.88 -9.87 -3.27
N SER A 21 -2.19 -10.42 -4.26
CA SER A 21 -0.99 -9.82 -4.85
C SER A 21 -1.04 -9.91 -6.38
N ILE A 22 -0.26 -9.07 -7.04
CA ILE A 22 -0.09 -9.08 -8.49
C ILE A 22 1.37 -8.82 -8.83
N GLY A 23 1.86 -9.49 -9.87
CA GLY A 23 3.21 -9.29 -10.37
C GLY A 23 3.50 -10.13 -11.60
N LEU A 24 4.68 -9.90 -12.18
CA LEU A 24 5.23 -10.76 -13.19
C LEU A 24 5.65 -12.11 -12.57
N GLU A 25 5.81 -13.12 -13.40
CA GLU A 25 6.34 -14.40 -12.95
C GLU A 25 7.72 -14.20 -12.28
N ASN A 26 7.90 -14.86 -11.13
CA ASN A 26 9.11 -14.73 -10.29
C ASN A 26 9.37 -13.33 -9.71
N SER A 27 8.40 -12.44 -9.69
CA SER A 27 8.51 -11.16 -8.99
C SER A 27 8.85 -11.36 -7.52
N PRO A 28 9.85 -10.66 -6.97
CA PRO A 28 10.16 -10.70 -5.53
C PRO A 28 8.96 -10.38 -4.66
N ASP A 29 8.11 -9.45 -5.10
CA ASP A 29 6.92 -9.03 -4.34
C ASP A 29 5.91 -10.16 -4.20
N ILE A 30 5.70 -10.98 -5.24
CA ILE A 30 4.87 -12.18 -5.18
C ILE A 30 5.43 -13.15 -4.13
N LEU A 31 6.71 -13.45 -4.20
CA LEU A 31 7.37 -14.37 -3.27
C LEU A 31 7.26 -13.91 -1.80
N PHE A 32 7.42 -12.62 -1.56
CA PHE A 32 7.26 -12.06 -0.21
C PHE A 32 5.80 -12.03 0.24
N ALA A 33 4.86 -11.70 -0.64
CA ALA A 33 3.43 -11.74 -0.33
C ALA A 33 2.98 -13.14 0.07
N GLU A 34 3.42 -14.18 -0.65
CA GLU A 34 3.13 -15.58 -0.35
C GLU A 34 3.74 -16.01 0.99
N LYS A 35 4.97 -15.62 1.29
CA LYS A 35 5.60 -15.89 2.61
C LYS A 35 4.79 -15.27 3.76
N VAL A 36 4.37 -14.02 3.61
CA VAL A 36 3.56 -13.32 4.62
C VAL A 36 2.19 -14.00 4.76
N ALA A 37 1.56 -14.34 3.64
CA ALA A 37 0.27 -15.02 3.63
C ALA A 37 0.33 -16.38 4.33
N LEU A 38 1.37 -17.16 4.06
CA LEU A 38 1.63 -18.44 4.73
C LEU A 38 1.83 -18.26 6.24
N HIS A 39 2.65 -17.28 6.64
CA HIS A 39 2.92 -16.98 8.05
C HIS A 39 1.65 -16.58 8.81
N LEU A 40 0.81 -15.75 8.20
CA LEU A 40 -0.45 -15.28 8.79
C LEU A 40 -1.61 -16.29 8.64
N GLY A 41 -1.47 -17.28 7.80
CA GLY A 41 -2.52 -18.27 7.51
C GLY A 41 -3.73 -17.67 6.76
N THR A 42 -3.51 -16.62 5.94
CA THR A 42 -4.57 -15.97 5.14
C THR A 42 -4.95 -16.81 3.92
N ASN A 43 -6.12 -16.53 3.34
CA ASN A 43 -6.52 -17.06 2.05
C ASN A 43 -5.97 -16.18 0.94
N HIS A 44 -4.77 -16.53 0.44
CA HIS A 44 -4.02 -15.70 -0.51
C HIS A 44 -4.24 -16.11 -1.97
N THR A 45 -4.38 -15.10 -2.83
CA THR A 45 -4.43 -15.27 -4.28
C THR A 45 -3.38 -14.40 -4.94
N SER A 46 -2.38 -15.02 -5.58
CA SER A 46 -1.39 -14.33 -6.41
C SER A 46 -1.88 -14.29 -7.86
N PHE A 47 -2.02 -13.10 -8.41
CA PHE A 47 -2.33 -12.89 -9.83
C PHE A 47 -1.03 -12.67 -10.61
N ILE A 48 -0.63 -13.67 -11.38
CA ILE A 48 0.49 -13.53 -12.30
C ILE A 48 0.00 -12.86 -13.58
N VAL A 49 0.76 -11.90 -14.07
CA VAL A 49 0.51 -11.17 -15.31
C VAL A 49 1.75 -11.17 -16.18
N THR A 50 1.56 -11.00 -17.47
CA THR A 50 2.64 -10.87 -18.44
C THR A 50 3.01 -9.40 -18.67
N GLU A 51 4.21 -9.15 -19.20
CA GLU A 51 4.61 -7.82 -19.65
C GLU A 51 3.61 -7.26 -20.67
N ARG A 52 3.11 -8.11 -21.55
CA ARG A 52 2.11 -7.70 -22.54
C ARG A 52 0.82 -7.21 -21.89
N GLU A 53 0.30 -7.91 -20.87
CA GLU A 53 -0.88 -7.47 -20.13
C GLU A 53 -0.64 -6.13 -19.43
N MET A 54 0.56 -5.90 -18.88
CA MET A 54 0.95 -4.62 -18.26
C MET A 54 0.96 -3.49 -19.31
N LEU A 55 1.56 -3.72 -20.47
CA LEU A 55 1.62 -2.73 -21.56
C LEU A 55 0.23 -2.41 -22.09
N ASP A 56 -0.60 -3.42 -22.35
CA ASP A 56 -1.96 -3.26 -22.85
C ASP A 56 -2.88 -2.55 -21.84
N ALA A 57 -2.52 -2.57 -20.56
CA ALA A 57 -3.27 -1.89 -19.50
C ALA A 57 -2.93 -0.39 -19.36
N ILE A 58 -1.88 0.12 -20.02
CA ILE A 58 -1.46 1.53 -19.88
C ILE A 58 -2.57 2.49 -20.31
N GLU A 59 -3.10 2.35 -21.52
CA GLU A 59 -4.13 3.26 -22.03
C GLU A 59 -5.44 3.19 -21.22
N PRO A 60 -6.00 2.01 -20.89
CA PRO A 60 -7.14 1.93 -20.00
C PRO A 60 -6.89 2.54 -18.62
N THR A 61 -5.68 2.38 -18.07
CA THR A 61 -5.32 2.97 -16.78
C THR A 61 -5.31 4.50 -16.86
N ILE A 62 -4.68 5.09 -17.89
CA ILE A 62 -4.66 6.55 -18.11
C ILE A 62 -6.10 7.10 -18.15
N LYS A 63 -6.99 6.45 -18.90
CA LYS A 63 -8.41 6.82 -18.97
C LYS A 63 -9.10 6.72 -17.60
N GLN A 64 -8.78 5.68 -16.84
CA GLN A 64 -9.38 5.42 -15.53
C GLN A 64 -8.95 6.43 -14.47
N ILE A 65 -7.66 6.75 -14.41
CA ILE A 65 -7.11 7.67 -13.40
C ILE A 65 -7.19 9.14 -13.84
N GLU A 66 -7.51 9.41 -15.10
CA GLU A 66 -7.57 10.75 -15.69
C GLU A 66 -6.25 11.53 -15.52
N SER A 67 -5.13 10.83 -15.60
CA SER A 67 -3.78 11.39 -15.50
C SER A 67 -2.85 10.65 -16.44
N TYR A 68 -1.89 11.37 -17.02
CA TYR A 68 -0.81 10.80 -17.84
C TYR A 68 0.57 11.10 -17.25
N ASP A 69 0.61 11.53 -15.97
CA ASP A 69 1.89 11.61 -15.24
C ASP A 69 2.56 10.25 -15.18
N THR A 70 3.82 10.19 -15.60
CA THR A 70 4.55 8.94 -15.77
C THR A 70 4.63 8.11 -14.49
N THR A 71 4.87 8.76 -13.35
CA THR A 71 4.99 8.08 -12.05
C THR A 71 3.64 7.52 -11.60
N THR A 72 2.59 8.33 -11.73
CA THR A 72 1.23 7.93 -11.39
C THR A 72 0.75 6.78 -12.27
N VAL A 73 0.93 6.85 -13.59
CA VAL A 73 0.54 5.78 -14.53
C VAL A 73 1.28 4.49 -14.21
N ARG A 74 2.61 4.56 -14.05
CA ARG A 74 3.45 3.38 -13.77
C ARG A 74 2.98 2.64 -12.52
N ALA A 75 2.68 3.36 -11.45
CA ALA A 75 2.20 2.76 -10.21
C ALA A 75 0.74 2.28 -10.30
N SER A 76 -0.08 2.94 -11.12
CA SER A 76 -1.50 2.63 -11.27
C SER A 76 -1.78 1.39 -12.10
N VAL A 77 -0.94 1.05 -13.08
CA VAL A 77 -1.17 -0.09 -13.98
C VAL A 77 -1.34 -1.41 -13.21
N PRO A 78 -0.43 -1.80 -12.31
CA PRO A 78 -0.63 -3.02 -11.52
C PRO A 78 -1.84 -2.92 -10.59
N MET A 79 -2.12 -1.76 -10.00
CA MET A 79 -3.29 -1.56 -9.14
C MET A 79 -4.61 -1.72 -9.92
N TYR A 80 -4.68 -1.17 -11.13
CA TYR A 80 -5.82 -1.32 -12.04
C TYR A 80 -6.04 -2.79 -12.39
N LEU A 81 -4.99 -3.51 -12.80
CA LEU A 81 -5.08 -4.92 -13.14
C LEU A 81 -5.49 -5.78 -11.94
N LEU A 82 -4.91 -5.51 -10.76
CA LEU A 82 -5.26 -6.20 -9.52
C LEU A 82 -6.74 -6.00 -9.18
N SER A 83 -7.20 -4.77 -9.18
CA SER A 83 -8.60 -4.42 -8.89
C SER A 83 -9.56 -5.12 -9.86
N LYS A 84 -9.23 -5.11 -11.15
CA LYS A 84 -10.01 -5.79 -12.20
C LYS A 84 -10.04 -7.31 -11.98
N LYS A 85 -8.90 -7.94 -11.64
CA LYS A 85 -8.81 -9.37 -11.39
C LYS A 85 -9.56 -9.76 -10.10
N ILE A 86 -9.44 -9.00 -9.00
CA ILE A 86 -10.21 -9.23 -7.77
C ILE A 86 -11.71 -9.18 -8.08
N ARG A 87 -12.14 -8.12 -8.74
CA ARG A 87 -13.57 -7.92 -9.06
C ARG A 87 -14.15 -9.01 -9.94
N LYS A 88 -13.36 -9.52 -10.88
CA LYS A 88 -13.77 -10.59 -11.81
C LYS A 88 -13.85 -11.96 -11.14
N ASN A 89 -12.97 -12.25 -10.20
CA ASN A 89 -12.77 -13.60 -9.66
C ASN A 89 -13.30 -13.79 -8.24
N THR A 90 -13.80 -12.74 -7.60
CA THR A 90 -14.28 -12.80 -6.21
C THR A 90 -15.51 -11.91 -5.99
N ASP A 91 -16.18 -12.14 -4.86
CA ASP A 91 -17.27 -11.30 -4.39
C ASP A 91 -16.80 -10.15 -3.46
N VAL A 92 -15.50 -9.97 -3.30
CA VAL A 92 -14.93 -8.88 -2.51
C VAL A 92 -15.37 -7.54 -3.08
N ARG A 93 -15.73 -6.62 -2.18
CA ARG A 93 -16.14 -5.24 -2.53
C ARG A 93 -15.30 -4.20 -1.81
N VAL A 94 -14.72 -4.56 -0.67
CA VAL A 94 -13.92 -3.65 0.15
C VAL A 94 -12.52 -4.23 0.29
N ILE A 95 -11.50 -3.40 0.05
CA ILE A 95 -10.09 -3.77 0.20
C ILE A 95 -9.43 -2.83 1.22
N LEU A 96 -8.55 -3.39 2.04
CA LEU A 96 -7.64 -2.63 2.89
C LEU A 96 -6.29 -2.52 2.19
N SER A 97 -5.75 -1.31 2.11
CA SER A 97 -4.44 -1.04 1.49
C SER A 97 -3.45 -0.47 2.50
N GLY A 98 -2.17 -0.68 2.22
CA GLY A 98 -1.05 -0.08 2.96
C GLY A 98 -0.67 1.33 2.52
N GLU A 99 -1.41 1.94 1.59
CA GLU A 99 -1.15 3.32 1.15
C GLU A 99 -1.07 4.28 2.33
N GLY A 100 -0.16 5.23 2.27
CA GLY A 100 0.12 6.18 3.35
C GLY A 100 1.21 5.77 4.33
N ALA A 101 1.59 4.49 4.35
CA ALA A 101 2.63 4.02 5.27
C ALA A 101 4.00 4.65 4.96
N ASP A 102 4.31 4.88 3.70
CA ASP A 102 5.59 5.44 3.26
C ASP A 102 5.68 6.94 3.51
N GLU A 103 4.60 7.66 3.27
CA GLU A 103 4.48 9.10 3.51
C GLU A 103 4.57 9.42 4.99
N LEU A 104 3.82 8.69 5.82
CA LEU A 104 3.80 8.88 7.26
C LEU A 104 5.13 8.55 7.94
N SER A 105 5.77 7.49 7.50
CA SER A 105 6.96 6.96 8.19
C SER A 105 8.29 7.30 7.50
N GLY A 106 8.27 8.07 6.41
CA GLY A 106 9.47 8.51 5.70
C GLY A 106 10.31 7.36 5.20
N SER A 107 9.71 6.44 4.41
CA SER A 107 10.42 5.23 3.98
C SER A 107 10.90 5.24 2.53
N TYR A 108 10.80 6.34 1.84
CA TYR A 108 11.44 6.49 0.53
C TYR A 108 12.96 6.62 0.69
N LEU A 109 13.74 6.08 -0.25
CA LEU A 109 15.20 6.02 -0.15
C LEU A 109 15.87 7.37 0.10
N TYR A 110 15.28 8.47 -0.36
CA TYR A 110 15.87 9.79 -0.13
C TYR A 110 15.82 10.25 1.33
N PHE A 111 14.91 9.67 2.16
CA PHE A 111 14.86 9.96 3.60
C PHE A 111 16.12 9.53 4.36
N HIS A 112 16.91 8.59 3.82
CA HIS A 112 18.22 8.27 4.36
C HIS A 112 19.19 9.46 4.37
N LYS A 113 18.91 10.47 3.56
CA LYS A 113 19.72 11.70 3.44
C LYS A 113 19.10 12.90 4.15
N ALA A 114 18.06 12.69 4.97
CA ALA A 114 17.44 13.77 5.73
C ALA A 114 18.49 14.46 6.60
N PRO A 115 18.65 15.79 6.53
CA PRO A 115 19.71 16.49 7.24
C PRO A 115 19.50 16.53 8.75
N SER A 116 18.25 16.45 9.20
CA SER A 116 17.89 16.33 10.62
C SER A 116 16.54 15.63 10.79
N PRO A 117 16.20 15.17 12.02
CA PRO A 117 14.88 14.61 12.33
C PRO A 117 13.73 15.59 12.05
N GLU A 118 13.94 16.89 12.25
CA GLU A 118 12.94 17.93 12.01
C GLU A 118 12.65 18.07 10.51
N GLU A 119 13.71 18.06 9.67
CA GLU A 119 13.54 18.10 8.20
C GLU A 119 12.90 16.81 7.67
N PHE A 120 13.25 15.67 8.27
CA PHE A 120 12.55 14.40 8.01
C PHE A 120 11.04 14.53 8.28
N GLN A 121 10.67 15.07 9.44
CA GLN A 121 9.27 15.27 9.83
C GLN A 121 8.54 16.24 8.90
N LYS A 122 9.17 17.37 8.55
CA LYS A 122 8.58 18.34 7.61
C LYS A 122 8.27 17.71 6.26
N GLU A 123 9.17 16.88 5.76
CA GLU A 123 8.95 16.19 4.49
C GLU A 123 7.80 15.17 4.59
N CYS A 124 7.69 14.40 5.68
CA CYS A 124 6.52 13.54 5.91
C CYS A 124 5.21 14.35 5.89
N ILE A 125 5.18 15.50 6.57
CA ILE A 125 3.99 16.37 6.59
C ILE A 125 3.66 16.86 5.19
N ARG A 126 4.66 17.30 4.42
CA ARG A 126 4.47 17.75 3.03
C ARG A 126 3.88 16.64 2.16
N LEU A 127 4.43 15.42 2.25
CA LEU A 127 3.92 14.26 1.50
C LEU A 127 2.46 13.95 1.83
N ILE A 128 2.09 14.00 3.11
CA ILE A 128 0.70 13.77 3.53
C ILE A 128 -0.23 14.86 3.00
N GLN A 129 0.20 16.12 2.97
CA GLN A 129 -0.61 17.22 2.44
C GLN A 129 -0.84 17.09 0.94
N ASP A 130 0.15 16.58 0.20
CA ASP A 130 0.11 16.45 -1.26
C ASP A 130 -0.44 15.10 -1.74
N VAL A 131 -0.65 14.12 -0.84
CA VAL A 131 -0.97 12.73 -1.17
C VAL A 131 -2.21 12.55 -2.04
N GLN A 132 -3.16 13.49 -1.95
CA GLN A 132 -4.38 13.51 -2.78
C GLN A 132 -4.10 13.58 -4.28
N HIS A 133 -2.93 14.10 -4.67
CA HIS A 133 -2.51 14.24 -6.07
C HIS A 133 -1.75 13.01 -6.59
N PHE A 134 -1.36 12.09 -5.70
CA PHE A 134 -0.49 10.95 -6.02
C PHE A 134 -1.12 9.62 -5.56
N ASP A 135 -0.78 9.17 -4.38
CA ASP A 135 -1.09 7.82 -3.87
C ASP A 135 -2.58 7.61 -3.66
N VAL A 136 -3.27 8.59 -3.09
CA VAL A 136 -4.72 8.54 -2.89
C VAL A 136 -5.44 8.59 -4.23
N LEU A 137 -5.02 9.46 -5.17
CA LEU A 137 -5.61 9.54 -6.50
C LEU A 137 -5.59 8.18 -7.22
N ARG A 138 -4.39 7.56 -7.28
CA ARG A 138 -4.24 6.27 -7.96
C ARG A 138 -5.00 5.15 -7.26
N GLY A 139 -4.91 5.10 -5.92
CA GLY A 139 -5.62 4.11 -5.13
C GLY A 139 -7.12 4.18 -5.32
N ASP A 140 -7.69 5.36 -5.16
CA ASP A 140 -9.13 5.59 -5.30
C ASP A 140 -9.61 5.27 -6.74
N LYS A 141 -9.03 5.89 -7.74
CA LYS A 141 -9.51 5.75 -9.13
C LYS A 141 -9.34 4.35 -9.70
N THR A 142 -8.24 3.66 -9.37
CA THR A 142 -8.03 2.29 -9.87
C THR A 142 -8.96 1.28 -9.22
N THR A 143 -9.35 1.48 -7.97
CA THR A 143 -10.26 0.58 -7.25
C THR A 143 -11.71 0.92 -7.53
N ALA A 144 -12.12 2.18 -7.36
CA ALA A 144 -13.50 2.62 -7.57
C ALA A 144 -13.99 2.35 -9.00
N GLY A 145 -13.15 2.61 -10.01
CA GLY A 145 -13.49 2.33 -11.41
C GLY A 145 -13.65 0.86 -11.75
N ASN A 146 -13.18 -0.05 -10.88
CA ASN A 146 -13.42 -1.48 -10.97
C ASN A 146 -14.50 -1.97 -9.98
N GLY A 147 -15.23 -1.06 -9.33
CA GLY A 147 -16.32 -1.38 -8.40
C GLY A 147 -15.85 -1.95 -7.06
N LEU A 148 -14.67 -1.53 -6.60
CA LEU A 148 -14.12 -1.83 -5.29
C LEU A 148 -14.06 -0.54 -4.44
N GLU A 149 -14.26 -0.67 -3.14
CA GLU A 149 -14.02 0.38 -2.15
C GLU A 149 -12.64 0.15 -1.52
N ILE A 150 -11.75 1.13 -1.60
CA ILE A 150 -10.46 1.10 -0.89
C ILE A 150 -10.60 1.76 0.48
N ARG A 151 -10.00 1.13 1.50
CA ARG A 151 -9.81 1.73 2.82
C ARG A 151 -8.34 1.75 3.16
N VAL A 152 -7.88 2.88 3.67
CA VAL A 152 -6.47 3.19 3.91
C VAL A 152 -6.23 3.52 5.39
N PRO A 153 -6.04 2.52 6.27
CA PRO A 153 -5.93 2.71 7.71
C PRO A 153 -4.82 3.67 8.14
N PHE A 154 -3.73 3.77 7.35
CA PHE A 154 -2.64 4.72 7.63
C PHE A 154 -3.05 6.18 7.48
N PHE A 155 -4.15 6.48 6.78
CA PHE A 155 -4.73 7.82 6.68
C PHE A 155 -5.90 8.06 7.64
N ASP A 156 -6.17 7.15 8.60
CA ASP A 156 -7.08 7.48 9.71
C ASP A 156 -6.55 8.70 10.45
N LYS A 157 -7.41 9.72 10.60
CA LYS A 157 -7.00 11.01 11.17
C LYS A 157 -6.41 10.90 12.57
N ARG A 158 -6.91 9.97 13.39
CA ARG A 158 -6.38 9.73 14.75
C ARG A 158 -5.00 9.10 14.66
N PHE A 159 -4.82 8.10 13.79
CA PHE A 159 -3.52 7.48 13.58
C PHE A 159 -2.49 8.49 13.05
N VAL A 160 -2.85 9.30 12.05
CA VAL A 160 -1.97 10.36 11.52
C VAL A 160 -1.56 11.33 12.62
N ASN A 161 -2.51 11.85 13.41
CA ASN A 161 -2.23 12.79 14.49
C ASN A 161 -1.31 12.19 15.55
N GLU A 162 -1.61 10.99 16.02
CA GLU A 162 -0.77 10.28 17.01
C GLU A 162 0.63 10.01 16.47
N TYR A 163 0.74 9.46 15.26
CA TYR A 163 2.04 9.14 14.66
C TYR A 163 2.88 10.40 14.42
N MET A 164 2.26 11.51 13.97
CA MET A 164 2.95 12.77 13.76
C MET A 164 3.34 13.48 15.06
N SER A 165 2.65 13.22 16.18
CA SER A 165 3.02 13.77 17.49
C SER A 165 4.25 13.11 18.12
N ILE A 166 4.65 11.93 17.65
CA ILE A 166 5.84 11.23 18.13
C ILE A 166 7.10 12.02 17.75
N ASP A 167 8.06 12.08 18.70
CA ASP A 167 9.35 12.72 18.47
C ASP A 167 9.98 12.23 17.14
N PRO A 168 10.31 13.13 16.22
CA PRO A 168 10.92 12.78 14.94
C PRO A 168 12.18 11.92 15.06
N GLN A 169 12.96 12.09 16.12
CA GLN A 169 14.15 11.28 16.37
C GLN A 169 13.85 9.78 16.47
N LEU A 170 12.65 9.39 16.90
CA LEU A 170 12.26 7.99 17.01
C LEU A 170 11.82 7.39 15.66
N LYS A 171 11.50 8.25 14.68
CA LYS A 171 10.94 7.85 13.37
C LYS A 171 11.97 7.73 12.27
N VAL A 172 13.12 8.42 12.39
CA VAL A 172 14.18 8.40 11.37
C VAL A 172 14.70 6.99 11.09
N VAL A 173 15.27 6.83 9.90
CA VAL A 173 15.91 5.59 9.48
C VAL A 173 16.99 5.18 10.50
N ARG A 174 16.99 3.93 10.93
CA ARG A 174 17.98 3.38 11.87
C ARG A 174 18.59 2.08 11.34
N ASN A 175 19.89 1.98 11.40
CA ASN A 175 20.63 0.79 10.95
C ASN A 175 20.30 0.38 9.51
N GLY A 176 19.98 1.35 8.65
CA GLY A 176 19.58 1.09 7.26
C GLY A 176 18.14 0.61 7.09
N PHE A 177 17.35 0.57 8.17
CA PHE A 177 15.94 0.16 8.10
C PHE A 177 15.00 1.37 8.16
N GLU A 178 14.19 1.51 7.13
CA GLU A 178 13.02 2.40 7.09
C GLU A 178 11.90 1.85 7.96
N LYS A 179 10.94 2.73 8.33
CA LYS A 179 9.80 2.37 9.18
C LYS A 179 10.23 1.73 10.50
N TYR A 180 11.41 2.12 11.02
CA TYR A 180 12.01 1.46 12.18
C TYR A 180 11.06 1.41 13.37
N LEU A 181 10.44 2.54 13.73
CA LEU A 181 9.50 2.61 14.83
C LEU A 181 8.29 1.69 14.62
N LEU A 182 7.72 1.70 13.41
CA LEU A 182 6.58 0.86 13.08
C LEU A 182 6.94 -0.63 13.14
N ARG A 183 8.09 -1.01 12.60
CA ARG A 183 8.59 -2.40 12.68
C ARG A 183 8.79 -2.83 14.13
N LYS A 184 9.41 -1.97 14.94
CA LYS A 184 9.68 -2.25 16.36
C LYS A 184 8.42 -2.43 17.19
N ALA A 185 7.33 -1.77 16.82
CA ALA A 185 6.04 -1.90 17.50
C ALA A 185 5.38 -3.29 17.29
N PHE A 186 5.86 -4.08 16.33
CA PHE A 186 5.33 -5.41 15.99
C PHE A 186 6.32 -6.55 16.25
N GLU A 187 7.46 -6.27 16.87
CA GLU A 187 8.37 -7.30 17.39
C GLU A 187 7.90 -7.82 18.76
#